data_82351424d335988b6521e06af818b58e
#
_entry.id   82351424d335988b6521e06af818b58e
#
_cell.length_a   1.000
_cell.length_b   1.000
_cell.length_c   1.000
_cell.angle_alpha   90.00
_cell.angle_beta   90.00
_cell.angle_gamma   90.00
#
_symmetry.space_group_name_H-M   'P 1'
#
loop_
_entity.id
_entity.type
_entity.pdbx_description
1 polymer ?
#
loop_
_entity_poly.entity_id
_entity_poly.type
_entity_poly.pdbx_seq_one_letter_code
_entity_poly.pdbx_strand_id
1 'polypeptide(L)'
;MPSFTDKLTVGGSEMDMYAALPSGSGPHPAVVIAFHVGGLDDFDRAMADRLAEAGYVAVVPDLFHRYSKEVMDGPRLDRIGHLRDADIIADMNAAVDFLTANSAIDNDRIGVTGFCMGGRIAWLMAATNPIFKCTVPFYGGNIMGNWGPGDTPFSMAANINCPMLFHFGSLDGNPSPEDKDKMDAELTRLGKSHEFHSYAGAGHAFMDFTNPDRHHEASASQAWPRTIDFFNKHLKGAVVPA
;
A
#
# COMPACT_ATOMS: atom_id res chain seq x y z
N MET A 1 19.58 7.07 0.98
CA MET A 1 18.83 7.47 2.18
C MET A 1 19.18 6.55 3.33
N PRO A 2 19.18 6.99 4.60
CA PRO A 2 19.33 6.06 5.71
C PRO A 2 18.13 5.13 5.79
N SER A 3 18.39 3.83 5.90
CA SER A 3 17.37 2.80 6.07
C SER A 3 17.82 1.78 7.11
N PHE A 4 16.87 1.12 7.75
CA PHE A 4 17.12 0.09 8.76
C PHE A 4 15.96 -0.90 8.81
N THR A 5 16.18 -2.04 9.44
CA THR A 5 15.12 -2.97 9.82
C THR A 5 14.94 -2.92 11.32
N ASP A 6 13.73 -2.70 11.78
CA ASP A 6 13.34 -2.77 13.20
C ASP A 6 12.44 -3.98 13.44
N LYS A 7 12.20 -4.30 14.69
CA LYS A 7 11.37 -5.43 15.11
C LYS A 7 10.24 -4.96 15.98
N LEU A 8 9.04 -5.31 15.57
CA LEU A 8 7.80 -5.05 16.31
C LEU A 8 7.27 -6.36 16.90
N THR A 9 6.50 -6.29 17.97
CA THR A 9 5.80 -7.46 18.50
C THR A 9 4.29 -7.32 18.25
N VAL A 10 3.72 -8.25 17.50
CA VAL A 10 2.28 -8.23 17.18
C VAL A 10 1.67 -9.59 17.50
N GLY A 11 0.69 -9.60 18.42
CA GLY A 11 0.02 -10.85 18.83
C GLY A 11 0.98 -11.90 19.43
N GLY A 12 2.09 -11.46 20.03
CA GLY A 12 3.12 -12.34 20.58
C GLY A 12 4.12 -12.89 19.57
N SER A 13 4.03 -12.48 18.28
CA SER A 13 4.98 -12.82 17.22
C SER A 13 5.87 -11.61 16.91
N GLU A 14 7.16 -11.86 16.64
CA GLU A 14 8.11 -10.85 16.21
C GLU A 14 7.92 -10.59 14.70
N MET A 15 7.80 -9.32 14.33
CA MET A 15 7.58 -8.85 12.98
C MET A 15 8.71 -7.91 12.56
N ASP A 16 9.45 -8.25 11.53
CA ASP A 16 10.41 -7.33 10.92
C ASP A 16 9.68 -6.19 10.21
N MET A 17 10.26 -4.99 10.25
CA MET A 17 9.75 -3.83 9.53
C MET A 17 10.93 -3.07 8.91
N TYR A 18 10.94 -2.95 7.60
CA TYR A 18 11.88 -2.07 6.90
C TYR A 18 11.44 -0.62 7.00
N ALA A 19 12.37 0.27 7.31
CA ALA A 19 12.12 1.71 7.36
C ALA A 19 13.16 2.48 6.54
N ALA A 20 12.69 3.40 5.71
CA ALA A 20 13.51 4.33 4.94
C ALA A 20 13.19 5.77 5.37
N LEU A 21 14.23 6.56 5.62
CA LEU A 21 14.11 7.90 6.19
C LEU A 21 14.51 8.97 5.17
N PRO A 22 13.75 10.06 5.04
CA PRO A 22 14.15 11.20 4.23
C PRO A 22 15.33 11.95 4.86
N SER A 23 15.98 12.79 4.08
CA SER A 23 16.97 13.75 4.60
C SER A 23 16.28 14.95 5.26
N GLY A 24 16.98 15.58 6.22
CA GLY A 24 16.51 16.77 6.90
C GLY A 24 15.91 16.49 8.27
N SER A 25 15.51 17.55 8.96
CA SER A 25 14.88 17.48 10.27
C SER A 25 13.36 17.39 10.13
N GLY A 26 12.72 16.50 10.91
CA GLY A 26 11.25 16.37 10.96
C GLY A 26 10.53 17.55 11.65
N PRO A 27 9.22 17.42 11.87
CA PRO A 27 8.44 16.22 11.65
C PRO A 27 8.13 15.97 10.16
N HIS A 28 8.29 14.73 9.74
CA HIS A 28 8.09 14.30 8.35
C HIS A 28 6.70 13.67 8.15
N PRO A 29 6.09 13.82 6.96
CA PRO A 29 4.97 12.97 6.57
C PRO A 29 5.46 11.52 6.39
N ALA A 30 4.55 10.55 6.57
CA ALA A 30 4.89 9.14 6.49
C ALA A 30 3.95 8.36 5.55
N VAL A 31 4.44 7.24 5.00
CA VAL A 31 3.67 6.32 4.19
C VAL A 31 3.94 4.89 4.65
N VAL A 32 2.88 4.16 4.96
CA VAL A 32 2.94 2.71 5.21
C VAL A 32 2.74 1.98 3.89
N ILE A 33 3.65 1.07 3.57
CA ILE A 33 3.60 0.26 2.35
C ILE A 33 3.18 -1.17 2.72
N ALA A 34 2.09 -1.64 2.13
CA ALA A 34 1.77 -3.06 2.12
C ALA A 34 2.44 -3.72 0.92
N PHE A 35 3.27 -4.71 1.16
CA PHE A 35 4.07 -5.36 0.14
C PHE A 35 3.26 -6.30 -0.77
N HIS A 36 3.86 -6.69 -1.90
CA HIS A 36 3.28 -7.68 -2.81
C HIS A 36 3.47 -9.13 -2.30
N VAL A 37 2.90 -10.11 -2.99
CA VAL A 37 2.98 -11.53 -2.60
C VAL A 37 4.41 -12.09 -2.51
N GLY A 38 5.41 -11.37 -3.00
CA GLY A 38 6.84 -11.67 -2.84
C GLY A 38 7.31 -11.62 -1.39
N GLY A 39 6.68 -10.79 -0.57
CA GLY A 39 7.13 -10.45 0.78
C GLY A 39 8.01 -9.21 0.76
N LEU A 40 8.68 -8.93 1.85
CA LEU A 40 9.60 -7.80 2.00
C LEU A 40 10.89 -8.01 1.18
N ASP A 41 10.79 -7.88 -0.14
CA ASP A 41 11.88 -8.10 -1.09
C ASP A 41 12.51 -6.78 -1.60
N ASP A 42 13.38 -6.88 -2.61
CA ASP A 42 14.12 -5.75 -3.15
C ASP A 42 13.19 -4.71 -3.82
N PHE A 43 12.06 -5.13 -4.39
CA PHE A 43 11.09 -4.21 -4.96
C PHE A 43 10.48 -3.30 -3.89
N ASP A 44 9.95 -3.88 -2.82
CA ASP A 44 9.27 -3.12 -1.76
C ASP A 44 10.25 -2.22 -1.00
N ARG A 45 11.48 -2.69 -0.75
CA ARG A 45 12.56 -1.87 -0.17
C ARG A 45 12.89 -0.68 -1.06
N ALA A 46 13.05 -0.89 -2.37
CA ALA A 46 13.33 0.19 -3.29
C ALA A 46 12.17 1.19 -3.41
N MET A 47 10.91 0.73 -3.30
CA MET A 47 9.77 1.65 -3.28
C MET A 47 9.73 2.49 -2.00
N ALA A 48 10.13 1.93 -0.86
CA ALA A 48 10.30 2.69 0.37
C ALA A 48 11.44 3.74 0.24
N ASP A 49 12.57 3.36 -0.33
CA ASP A 49 13.69 4.27 -0.56
C ASP A 49 13.29 5.42 -1.50
N ARG A 50 12.53 5.14 -2.57
CA ARG A 50 11.99 6.18 -3.49
C ARG A 50 11.02 7.14 -2.79
N LEU A 51 10.22 6.67 -1.84
CA LEU A 51 9.38 7.54 -1.01
C LEU A 51 10.24 8.39 -0.06
N ALA A 52 11.31 7.83 0.50
CA ALA A 52 12.24 8.57 1.33
C ALA A 52 12.98 9.66 0.53
N GLU A 53 13.39 9.39 -0.71
CA GLU A 53 13.93 10.38 -1.64
C GLU A 53 12.92 11.49 -1.94
N ALA A 54 11.63 11.17 -1.99
CA ALA A 54 10.55 12.13 -2.15
C ALA A 54 10.18 12.86 -0.83
N GLY A 55 10.87 12.60 0.28
CA GLY A 55 10.72 13.31 1.55
C GLY A 55 9.66 12.74 2.49
N TYR A 56 9.36 11.46 2.39
CA TYR A 56 8.47 10.72 3.30
C TYR A 56 9.26 9.75 4.16
N VAL A 57 8.88 9.55 5.42
CA VAL A 57 9.28 8.33 6.11
C VAL A 57 8.43 7.19 5.53
N ALA A 58 9.06 6.13 5.06
CA ALA A 58 8.37 4.98 4.50
C ALA A 58 8.65 3.73 5.33
N VAL A 59 7.62 2.98 5.69
CA VAL A 59 7.75 1.73 6.43
C VAL A 59 7.04 0.59 5.72
N VAL A 60 7.64 -0.60 5.77
CA VAL A 60 7.13 -1.83 5.15
C VAL A 60 7.15 -2.93 6.22
N PRO A 61 6.02 -3.25 6.87
CA PRO A 61 5.95 -4.35 7.83
C PRO A 61 5.96 -5.71 7.12
N ASP A 62 6.59 -6.72 7.73
CA ASP A 62 6.59 -8.09 7.23
C ASP A 62 5.28 -8.82 7.62
N LEU A 63 4.28 -8.74 6.75
CA LEU A 63 2.97 -9.38 6.95
C LEU A 63 3.03 -10.92 6.90
N PHE A 64 4.18 -11.51 6.58
CA PHE A 64 4.37 -12.96 6.56
C PHE A 64 5.12 -13.50 7.79
N HIS A 65 5.40 -12.65 8.77
CA HIS A 65 6.19 -13.01 9.97
C HIS A 65 5.64 -14.19 10.80
N ARG A 66 4.37 -14.55 10.61
CA ARG A 66 3.74 -15.72 11.26
C ARG A 66 3.87 -17.01 10.47
N TYR A 67 4.41 -16.93 9.23
CA TYR A 67 4.44 -18.09 8.35
C TYR A 67 5.59 -18.99 8.65
N SER A 68 5.34 -20.30 8.57
CA SER A 68 6.40 -21.28 8.67
C SER A 68 7.35 -21.20 7.47
N LYS A 69 8.57 -21.68 7.66
CA LYS A 69 9.54 -21.79 6.56
C LYS A 69 8.99 -22.60 5.38
N GLU A 70 8.19 -23.63 5.64
CA GLU A 70 7.57 -24.45 4.61
C GLU A 70 6.61 -23.63 3.72
N VAL A 71 5.78 -22.75 4.30
CA VAL A 71 4.91 -21.85 3.55
C VAL A 71 5.73 -20.83 2.76
N MET A 72 6.79 -20.30 3.35
CA MET A 72 7.65 -19.31 2.69
C MET A 72 8.48 -19.89 1.55
N ASP A 73 8.91 -21.14 1.64
CA ASP A 73 9.65 -21.86 0.58
C ASP A 73 8.73 -22.40 -0.52
N GLY A 74 7.41 -22.45 -0.29
CA GLY A 74 6.39 -22.89 -1.25
C GLY A 74 6.10 -21.87 -2.35
N PRO A 75 5.16 -22.20 -3.27
CA PRO A 75 4.73 -21.30 -4.32
C PRO A 75 4.21 -19.98 -3.73
N ARG A 76 4.67 -18.84 -4.27
CA ARG A 76 4.34 -17.50 -3.72
C ARG A 76 2.84 -17.25 -3.58
N LEU A 77 2.03 -17.73 -4.54
CA LEU A 77 0.57 -17.51 -4.51
C LEU A 77 -0.12 -18.31 -3.39
N ASP A 78 0.46 -19.41 -2.93
CA ASP A 78 -0.12 -20.21 -1.85
C ASP A 78 -0.10 -19.44 -0.52
N ARG A 79 0.81 -18.48 -0.35
CA ARG A 79 0.87 -17.60 0.83
C ARG A 79 -0.44 -16.83 1.06
N ILE A 80 -1.16 -16.48 -0.03
CA ILE A 80 -2.44 -15.77 0.05
C ILE A 80 -3.48 -16.60 0.82
N GLY A 81 -3.46 -17.92 0.70
CA GLY A 81 -4.38 -18.82 1.41
C GLY A 81 -4.23 -18.78 2.94
N HIS A 82 -3.08 -18.34 3.43
CA HIS A 82 -2.78 -18.23 4.87
C HIS A 82 -3.10 -16.84 5.44
N LEU A 83 -3.36 -15.84 4.61
CA LEU A 83 -3.69 -14.50 5.07
C LEU A 83 -5.03 -14.44 5.78
N ARG A 84 -5.11 -13.58 6.76
CA ARG A 84 -6.34 -13.23 7.49
C ARG A 84 -6.42 -11.71 7.61
N ASP A 85 -7.53 -11.12 7.21
CA ASP A 85 -7.72 -9.67 7.24
C ASP A 85 -7.52 -9.09 8.65
N ALA A 86 -7.95 -9.82 9.70
CA ALA A 86 -7.74 -9.41 11.08
C ALA A 86 -6.24 -9.33 11.47
N ASP A 87 -5.43 -10.29 11.03
CA ASP A 87 -3.99 -10.29 11.30
C ASP A 87 -3.29 -9.17 10.52
N ILE A 88 -3.65 -8.97 9.26
CA ILE A 88 -3.14 -7.89 8.42
C ILE A 88 -3.43 -6.51 9.04
N ILE A 89 -4.66 -6.30 9.50
CA ILE A 89 -5.05 -5.05 10.18
C ILE A 89 -4.21 -4.84 11.44
N ALA A 90 -3.97 -5.88 12.23
CA ALA A 90 -3.15 -5.79 13.43
C ALA A 90 -1.68 -5.44 13.09
N ASP A 91 -1.11 -6.07 12.07
CA ASP A 91 0.28 -5.83 11.64
C ASP A 91 0.47 -4.42 11.07
N MET A 92 -0.43 -4.00 10.20
CA MET A 92 -0.41 -2.64 9.62
C MET A 92 -0.61 -1.57 10.70
N ASN A 93 -1.48 -1.82 11.69
CA ASN A 93 -1.68 -0.91 12.81
C ASN A 93 -0.43 -0.84 13.71
N ALA A 94 0.28 -1.94 13.92
CA ALA A 94 1.54 -1.90 14.68
C ALA A 94 2.60 -1.03 13.98
N ALA A 95 2.66 -1.05 12.65
CA ALA A 95 3.52 -0.13 11.90
C ALA A 95 3.06 1.34 12.04
N VAL A 96 1.76 1.60 12.09
CA VAL A 96 1.21 2.94 12.38
C VAL A 96 1.56 3.37 13.80
N ASP A 97 1.41 2.51 14.79
CA ASP A 97 1.75 2.80 16.18
C ASP A 97 3.23 3.14 16.34
N PHE A 98 4.12 2.42 15.65
CA PHE A 98 5.54 2.73 15.59
C PHE A 98 5.79 4.15 15.03
N LEU A 99 5.14 4.52 13.95
CA LEU A 99 5.26 5.86 13.36
C LEU A 99 4.76 6.93 14.34
N THR A 100 3.57 6.73 14.91
CA THR A 100 2.93 7.74 15.78
C THR A 100 3.61 7.93 17.12
N ALA A 101 4.36 6.93 17.58
CA ALA A 101 5.19 7.04 18.79
C ALA A 101 6.48 7.86 18.57
N ASN A 102 6.85 8.16 17.31
CA ASN A 102 8.08 8.86 16.97
C ASN A 102 7.82 10.35 16.73
N SER A 103 8.40 11.22 17.56
CA SER A 103 8.24 12.68 17.44
C SER A 103 8.79 13.30 16.16
N ALA A 104 9.58 12.55 15.38
CA ALA A 104 10.04 12.97 14.05
C ALA A 104 8.98 12.76 12.95
N ILE A 105 7.82 12.17 13.27
CA ILE A 105 6.70 11.94 12.36
C ILE A 105 5.57 12.93 12.67
N ASP A 106 4.95 13.45 11.62
CA ASP A 106 3.72 14.22 11.73
C ASP A 106 2.51 13.27 11.62
N ASN A 107 1.86 13.03 12.75
CA ASN A 107 0.74 12.09 12.86
C ASN A 107 -0.50 12.51 12.05
N ASP A 108 -0.59 13.78 11.65
CA ASP A 108 -1.64 14.29 10.77
C ASP A 108 -1.32 14.12 9.27
N ARG A 109 -0.17 13.52 8.93
CA ARG A 109 0.32 13.38 7.56
C ARG A 109 0.79 11.96 7.26
N ILE A 110 -0.06 10.96 7.54
CA ILE A 110 0.22 9.54 7.27
C ILE A 110 -0.66 9.04 6.13
N GLY A 111 -0.05 8.46 5.10
CA GLY A 111 -0.71 7.80 3.98
C GLY A 111 -0.44 6.29 3.95
N VAL A 112 -1.17 5.58 3.09
CA VAL A 112 -0.95 4.15 2.84
C VAL A 112 -0.90 3.87 1.35
N THR A 113 -0.01 2.95 0.96
CA THR A 113 0.09 2.43 -0.41
C THR A 113 0.36 0.93 -0.37
N GLY A 114 0.23 0.29 -1.50
CA GLY A 114 0.58 -1.12 -1.62
C GLY A 114 0.43 -1.62 -3.05
N PHE A 115 1.11 -2.73 -3.34
CA PHE A 115 1.26 -3.29 -4.67
C PHE A 115 0.68 -4.70 -4.74
N CYS A 116 -0.08 -5.05 -5.76
CA CYS A 116 -0.68 -6.38 -5.91
C CYS A 116 -1.57 -6.73 -4.70
N MET A 117 -1.22 -7.77 -3.96
CA MET A 117 -1.79 -8.10 -2.67
C MET A 117 -1.85 -6.86 -1.74
N GLY A 118 -0.78 -6.09 -1.70
CA GLY A 118 -0.69 -4.85 -0.92
C GLY A 118 -1.64 -3.75 -1.39
N GLY A 119 -1.99 -3.71 -2.66
CA GLY A 119 -3.01 -2.78 -3.17
C GLY A 119 -4.40 -3.07 -2.57
N ARG A 120 -4.76 -4.35 -2.41
CA ARG A 120 -5.95 -4.76 -1.66
C ARG A 120 -5.85 -4.34 -0.19
N ILE A 121 -4.68 -4.53 0.40
CA ILE A 121 -4.45 -4.18 1.81
C ILE A 121 -4.54 -2.67 2.01
N ALA A 122 -4.02 -1.86 1.09
CA ALA A 122 -4.15 -0.40 1.16
C ALA A 122 -5.63 0.06 1.15
N TRP A 123 -6.50 -0.59 0.35
CA TRP A 123 -7.94 -0.36 0.42
C TRP A 123 -8.52 -0.77 1.77
N LEU A 124 -8.18 -1.97 2.26
CA LEU A 124 -8.64 -2.48 3.56
C LEU A 124 -8.27 -1.52 4.69
N MET A 125 -7.02 -1.03 4.72
CA MET A 125 -6.55 -0.12 5.74
C MET A 125 -7.21 1.25 5.67
N ALA A 126 -7.49 1.77 4.46
CA ALA A 126 -8.26 3.00 4.30
C ALA A 126 -9.70 2.88 4.84
N ALA A 127 -10.27 1.66 4.82
CA ALA A 127 -11.62 1.38 5.35
C ALA A 127 -11.65 1.07 6.85
N THR A 128 -10.51 0.71 7.45
CA THR A 128 -10.46 0.22 8.85
C THR A 128 -9.68 1.12 9.80
N ASN A 129 -8.78 1.98 9.28
CA ASN A 129 -8.02 2.90 10.12
C ASN A 129 -8.14 4.36 9.62
N PRO A 130 -8.83 5.24 10.37
CA PRO A 130 -9.09 6.63 9.95
C PRO A 130 -7.85 7.54 10.05
N ILE A 131 -6.71 7.06 10.50
CA ILE A 131 -5.48 7.87 10.58
C ILE A 131 -4.97 8.25 9.18
N PHE A 132 -5.21 7.40 8.19
CA PHE A 132 -4.72 7.62 6.84
C PHE A 132 -5.42 8.80 6.17
N LYS A 133 -4.63 9.77 5.73
CA LYS A 133 -5.11 10.99 5.06
C LYS A 133 -5.28 10.80 3.55
N CYS A 134 -4.67 9.78 2.99
CA CYS A 134 -4.86 9.33 1.61
C CYS A 134 -4.37 7.89 1.42
N THR A 135 -4.87 7.24 0.36
CA THR A 135 -4.47 5.88 0.00
C THR A 135 -4.17 5.76 -1.48
N VAL A 136 -3.12 4.99 -1.82
CA VAL A 136 -2.72 4.76 -3.22
C VAL A 136 -2.56 3.26 -3.49
N PRO A 137 -3.64 2.52 -3.78
CA PRO A 137 -3.56 1.14 -4.22
C PRO A 137 -3.00 1.01 -5.64
N PHE A 138 -2.12 0.03 -5.86
CA PHE A 138 -1.65 -0.39 -7.19
C PHE A 138 -2.16 -1.79 -7.50
N TYR A 139 -2.90 -1.94 -8.56
CA TYR A 139 -3.41 -3.21 -9.10
C TYR A 139 -3.83 -4.20 -7.99
N GLY A 140 -4.57 -3.71 -7.01
CA GLY A 140 -5.07 -4.49 -5.88
C GLY A 140 -6.20 -5.41 -6.30
N GLY A 141 -5.92 -6.70 -6.43
CA GLY A 141 -6.91 -7.71 -6.74
C GLY A 141 -7.67 -8.21 -5.52
N ASN A 142 -8.74 -8.99 -5.76
CA ASN A 142 -9.54 -9.65 -4.71
C ASN A 142 -10.13 -8.72 -3.64
N ILE A 143 -10.41 -7.47 -3.98
CA ILE A 143 -11.05 -6.49 -3.06
C ILE A 143 -12.48 -6.94 -2.70
N MET A 144 -13.18 -7.66 -3.61
CA MET A 144 -14.51 -8.24 -3.37
C MET A 144 -14.48 -9.55 -2.57
N GLY A 145 -13.29 -10.11 -2.29
CA GLY A 145 -13.12 -11.30 -1.46
C GLY A 145 -12.58 -10.97 -0.07
N ASN A 146 -12.94 -11.77 0.92
CA ASN A 146 -12.34 -11.70 2.26
C ASN A 146 -11.23 -12.75 2.43
N TRP A 147 -10.28 -12.45 3.29
CA TRP A 147 -9.29 -13.38 3.78
C TRP A 147 -9.60 -13.72 5.23
N GLY A 148 -10.29 -14.84 5.43
CA GLY A 148 -10.83 -15.23 6.72
C GLY A 148 -12.29 -14.76 6.93
N PRO A 149 -12.81 -14.86 8.16
CA PRO A 149 -14.17 -14.43 8.47
C PRO A 149 -14.30 -12.92 8.52
N GLY A 150 -15.46 -12.39 8.13
CA GLY A 150 -15.77 -10.96 8.20
C GLY A 150 -16.18 -10.35 6.86
N ASP A 151 -16.25 -9.04 6.84
CA ASP A 151 -16.60 -8.25 5.66
C ASP A 151 -15.48 -8.23 4.63
N THR A 152 -15.84 -8.06 3.35
CA THR A 152 -14.85 -7.83 2.30
C THR A 152 -14.37 -6.39 2.32
N PRO A 153 -13.13 -6.06 1.86
CA PRO A 153 -12.70 -4.67 1.70
C PRO A 153 -13.71 -3.84 0.89
N PHE A 154 -14.32 -4.43 -0.14
CA PHE A 154 -15.33 -3.77 -0.97
C PHE A 154 -16.59 -3.41 -0.16
N SER A 155 -17.13 -4.33 0.65
CA SER A 155 -18.32 -4.06 1.46
C SER A 155 -18.10 -2.97 2.51
N MET A 156 -16.86 -2.75 2.91
CA MET A 156 -16.45 -1.68 3.84
C MET A 156 -16.17 -0.34 3.17
N ALA A 157 -16.37 -0.19 1.85
CA ALA A 157 -16.08 1.05 1.11
C ALA A 157 -16.72 2.32 1.72
N ALA A 158 -17.89 2.17 2.37
CA ALA A 158 -18.55 3.28 3.06
C ALA A 158 -17.71 3.89 4.19
N ASN A 159 -16.80 3.13 4.78
CA ASN A 159 -15.93 3.58 5.87
C ASN A 159 -14.69 4.36 5.39
N ILE A 160 -14.36 4.31 4.09
CA ILE A 160 -13.24 5.06 3.54
C ILE A 160 -13.56 6.54 3.62
N ASN A 161 -12.73 7.31 4.35
CA ASN A 161 -12.92 8.75 4.55
C ASN A 161 -11.73 9.59 4.06
N CYS A 162 -10.76 8.97 3.43
CA CYS A 162 -9.63 9.66 2.81
C CYS A 162 -9.69 9.57 1.28
N PRO A 163 -9.12 10.54 0.55
CA PRO A 163 -8.97 10.45 -0.90
C PRO A 163 -8.18 9.23 -1.33
N MET A 164 -8.57 8.65 -2.47
CA MET A 164 -7.93 7.46 -3.06
C MET A 164 -7.46 7.77 -4.49
N LEU A 165 -6.22 7.37 -4.79
CA LEU A 165 -5.71 7.28 -6.15
C LEU A 165 -5.41 5.81 -6.47
N PHE A 166 -6.13 5.19 -7.42
CA PHE A 166 -5.93 3.79 -7.74
C PHE A 166 -5.38 3.61 -9.16
N HIS A 167 -4.30 2.81 -9.27
CA HIS A 167 -3.62 2.52 -10.53
C HIS A 167 -3.93 1.11 -11.03
N PHE A 168 -4.40 1.00 -12.28
CA PHE A 168 -4.82 -0.27 -12.92
C PHE A 168 -4.06 -0.52 -14.21
N GLY A 169 -3.71 -1.79 -14.46
CA GLY A 169 -3.30 -2.22 -15.80
C GLY A 169 -4.54 -2.54 -16.65
N SER A 170 -4.60 -2.06 -17.89
CA SER A 170 -5.76 -2.32 -18.78
C SER A 170 -5.88 -3.78 -19.22
N LEU A 171 -4.80 -4.55 -19.09
CA LEU A 171 -4.75 -5.99 -19.41
C LEU A 171 -4.72 -6.86 -18.13
N ASP A 172 -4.93 -6.25 -16.96
CA ASP A 172 -4.95 -6.99 -15.69
C ASP A 172 -6.23 -7.85 -15.61
N GLY A 173 -6.07 -9.08 -15.16
CA GLY A 173 -7.20 -9.99 -14.93
C GLY A 173 -7.67 -9.99 -13.47
N ASN A 174 -6.90 -9.39 -12.55
CA ASN A 174 -7.24 -9.31 -11.12
C ASN A 174 -6.47 -8.17 -10.41
N PRO A 175 -7.05 -6.95 -10.29
CA PRO A 175 -8.44 -6.62 -10.62
C PRO A 175 -8.69 -6.56 -12.13
N SER A 176 -9.79 -7.12 -12.56
CA SER A 176 -10.24 -7.01 -13.96
C SER A 176 -10.77 -5.59 -14.25
N PRO A 177 -10.90 -5.19 -15.53
CA PRO A 177 -11.59 -3.95 -15.89
C PRO A 177 -13.02 -3.86 -15.32
N GLU A 178 -13.73 -4.99 -15.24
CA GLU A 178 -15.06 -5.05 -14.63
C GLU A 178 -15.02 -4.81 -13.12
N ASP A 179 -13.99 -5.32 -12.42
CA ASP A 179 -13.81 -5.06 -10.99
C ASP A 179 -13.50 -3.59 -10.75
N LYS A 180 -12.65 -2.98 -11.60
CA LYS A 180 -12.39 -1.54 -11.57
C LYS A 180 -13.68 -0.74 -11.69
N ASP A 181 -14.53 -1.08 -12.69
CA ASP A 181 -15.78 -0.36 -12.92
C ASP A 181 -16.76 -0.50 -11.74
N LYS A 182 -16.82 -1.68 -11.09
CA LYS A 182 -17.61 -1.89 -9.88
C LYS A 182 -17.11 -1.04 -8.70
N MET A 183 -15.79 -0.98 -8.51
CA MET A 183 -15.18 -0.17 -7.44
C MET A 183 -15.41 1.32 -7.67
N ASP A 184 -15.25 1.79 -8.90
CA ASP A 184 -15.48 3.19 -9.30
C ASP A 184 -16.96 3.59 -9.08
N ALA A 185 -17.88 2.75 -9.54
CA ALA A 185 -19.31 2.97 -9.36
C ALA A 185 -19.71 3.02 -7.88
N GLU A 186 -19.17 2.15 -7.05
CA GLU A 186 -19.49 2.10 -5.61
C GLU A 186 -18.93 3.31 -4.86
N LEU A 187 -17.68 3.69 -5.10
CA LEU A 187 -17.09 4.88 -4.48
C LEU A 187 -17.83 6.16 -4.93
N THR A 188 -18.21 6.24 -6.21
CA THR A 188 -19.06 7.32 -6.74
C THR A 188 -20.42 7.38 -6.05
N ARG A 189 -21.11 6.23 -5.93
CA ARG A 189 -22.41 6.11 -5.25
C ARG A 189 -22.33 6.55 -3.78
N LEU A 190 -21.22 6.27 -3.12
CA LEU A 190 -20.95 6.64 -1.73
C LEU A 190 -20.41 8.07 -1.56
N GLY A 191 -20.18 8.81 -2.65
CA GLY A 191 -19.63 10.15 -2.63
C GLY A 191 -18.19 10.22 -2.12
N LYS A 192 -17.42 9.14 -2.30
CA LYS A 192 -16.01 9.08 -1.85
C LYS A 192 -15.10 9.77 -2.87
N SER A 193 -14.13 10.54 -2.38
CA SER A 193 -13.13 11.18 -3.22
C SER A 193 -12.16 10.14 -3.77
N HIS A 194 -12.14 9.95 -5.10
CA HIS A 194 -11.25 8.98 -5.73
C HIS A 194 -10.86 9.39 -7.16
N GLU A 195 -9.70 8.91 -7.58
CA GLU A 195 -9.15 9.05 -8.92
C GLU A 195 -8.66 7.67 -9.37
N PHE A 196 -9.15 7.16 -10.51
CA PHE A 196 -8.79 5.86 -11.06
C PHE A 196 -8.07 6.03 -12.40
N HIS A 197 -6.85 5.50 -12.50
CA HIS A 197 -6.05 5.54 -13.70
C HIS A 197 -5.82 4.14 -14.26
N SER A 198 -6.30 3.91 -15.50
CA SER A 198 -6.03 2.69 -16.24
C SER A 198 -4.92 2.93 -17.26
N TYR A 199 -3.89 2.09 -17.27
CA TYR A 199 -2.72 2.21 -18.14
C TYR A 199 -2.81 1.24 -19.29
N ALA A 200 -2.89 1.78 -20.51
CA ALA A 200 -3.02 0.99 -21.72
C ALA A 200 -1.81 0.05 -21.93
N GLY A 201 -2.09 -1.22 -22.23
CA GLY A 201 -1.06 -2.24 -22.47
C GLY A 201 -0.38 -2.79 -21.23
N ALA A 202 -0.63 -2.23 -20.04
CA ALA A 202 -0.09 -2.75 -18.79
C ALA A 202 -0.91 -3.93 -18.28
N GLY A 203 -0.23 -4.95 -17.78
CA GLY A 203 -0.82 -6.06 -17.02
C GLY A 203 -0.66 -5.88 -15.51
N HIS A 204 -0.89 -6.98 -14.78
CA HIS A 204 -0.65 -7.03 -13.34
C HIS A 204 0.84 -6.82 -13.00
N ALA A 205 1.12 -6.10 -11.91
CA ALA A 205 2.46 -5.82 -11.42
C ALA A 205 3.35 -4.98 -12.37
N PHE A 206 2.75 -4.08 -13.16
CA PHE A 206 3.47 -3.24 -14.12
C PHE A 206 4.54 -2.31 -13.50
N MET A 207 4.50 -2.06 -12.20
CA MET A 207 5.51 -1.30 -11.47
C MET A 207 6.75 -2.12 -11.10
N ASP A 208 6.66 -3.45 -11.13
CA ASP A 208 7.70 -4.34 -10.62
C ASP A 208 8.90 -4.45 -11.58
N PHE A 209 9.83 -3.53 -11.43
CA PHE A 209 11.07 -3.47 -12.21
C PHE A 209 12.04 -4.63 -11.91
N THR A 210 11.81 -5.41 -10.86
CA THR A 210 12.59 -6.63 -10.56
C THR A 210 12.12 -7.82 -11.38
N ASN A 211 10.96 -7.70 -12.05
CA ASN A 211 10.37 -8.72 -12.90
C ASN A 211 10.15 -8.18 -14.32
N PRO A 212 11.13 -8.34 -15.23
CA PRO A 212 11.07 -7.80 -16.60
C PRO A 212 9.87 -8.28 -17.41
N ASP A 213 9.33 -9.47 -17.12
CA ASP A 213 8.19 -10.03 -17.85
C ASP A 213 6.86 -9.32 -17.50
N ARG A 214 6.81 -8.60 -16.39
CA ARG A 214 5.63 -7.88 -15.89
C ARG A 214 5.80 -6.37 -15.92
N HIS A 215 7.03 -5.91 -15.82
CA HIS A 215 7.31 -4.48 -15.80
C HIS A 215 6.89 -3.81 -17.10
N HIS A 216 6.13 -2.72 -17.00
CA HIS A 216 5.73 -1.90 -18.14
C HIS A 216 6.20 -0.45 -17.93
N GLU A 217 7.41 -0.16 -18.40
CA GLU A 217 8.11 1.12 -18.18
C GLU A 217 7.24 2.34 -18.52
N ALA A 218 6.54 2.31 -19.67
CA ALA A 218 5.70 3.42 -20.11
C ALA A 218 4.54 3.73 -19.14
N SER A 219 4.04 2.73 -18.41
CA SER A 219 3.01 2.90 -17.38
C SER A 219 3.61 3.26 -16.04
N ALA A 220 4.70 2.62 -15.65
CA ALA A 220 5.40 2.88 -14.39
C ALA A 220 5.90 4.33 -14.31
N SER A 221 6.49 4.84 -15.41
CA SER A 221 6.97 6.23 -15.50
C SER A 221 5.86 7.29 -15.44
N GLN A 222 4.61 6.92 -15.68
CA GLN A 222 3.45 7.80 -15.51
C GLN A 222 2.81 7.65 -14.12
N ALA A 223 2.71 6.41 -13.62
CA ALA A 223 2.02 6.11 -12.37
C ALA A 223 2.78 6.67 -11.15
N TRP A 224 4.11 6.54 -11.15
CA TRP A 224 4.92 6.98 -10.01
C TRP A 224 4.87 8.49 -9.76
N PRO A 225 5.10 9.38 -10.75
CA PRO A 225 4.93 10.83 -10.54
C PRO A 225 3.53 11.20 -10.05
N ARG A 226 2.47 10.60 -10.61
CA ARG A 226 1.08 10.83 -10.14
C ARG A 226 0.91 10.46 -8.67
N THR A 227 1.52 9.36 -8.24
CA THR A 227 1.53 8.95 -6.83
C THR A 227 2.19 9.97 -5.94
N ILE A 228 3.38 10.46 -6.33
CA ILE A 228 4.11 11.48 -5.56
C ILE A 228 3.34 12.79 -5.53
N ASP A 229 2.76 13.23 -6.63
CA ASP A 229 1.92 14.44 -6.69
C ASP A 229 0.69 14.31 -5.79
N PHE A 230 0.06 13.14 -5.77
CA PHE A 230 -1.09 12.85 -4.91
C PHE A 230 -0.69 12.88 -3.42
N PHE A 231 0.40 12.24 -3.05
CA PHE A 231 0.93 12.30 -1.69
C PHE A 231 1.33 13.73 -1.31
N ASN A 232 2.00 14.47 -2.18
CA ASN A 232 2.35 15.88 -1.92
C ASN A 232 1.10 16.71 -1.64
N LYS A 233 0.05 16.55 -2.44
CA LYS A 233 -1.22 17.27 -2.28
C LYS A 233 -1.88 16.99 -0.94
N HIS A 234 -1.89 15.74 -0.48
CA HIS A 234 -2.66 15.32 0.68
C HIS A 234 -1.86 15.21 1.97
N LEU A 235 -0.53 15.05 1.89
CA LEU A 235 0.33 14.89 3.06
C LEU A 235 1.28 16.06 3.31
N LYS A 236 1.56 16.92 2.29
CA LYS A 236 2.43 18.11 2.48
C LYS A 236 1.68 19.43 2.33
N GLY A 237 0.40 19.36 1.93
CA GLY A 237 -0.36 20.56 1.52
C GLY A 237 0.02 20.99 0.10
N ALA A 238 -0.86 21.71 -0.58
CA ALA A 238 -0.52 22.28 -1.88
C ALA A 238 0.71 23.18 -1.72
N VAL A 239 1.81 22.84 -2.39
CA VAL A 239 2.88 23.79 -2.61
C VAL A 239 2.26 24.86 -3.51
N VAL A 240 1.91 26.02 -2.93
CA VAL A 240 1.59 27.20 -3.73
C VAL A 240 2.89 27.57 -4.42
N PRO A 241 3.01 27.48 -5.76
CA PRO A 241 4.20 27.98 -6.43
C PRO A 241 4.35 29.47 -6.12
N ALA A 242 5.54 29.83 -5.65
CA ALA A 242 5.89 31.20 -5.38
C ALA A 242 5.98 32.02 -6.69
#